data_b2fe6dac206111d6fa044d0f5763bfdd
#
_entry.id   b2fe6dac206111d6fa044d0f5763bfdd
#
_cell.length_a   1.000
_cell.length_b   1.000
_cell.length_c   1.000
_cell.angle_alpha   90.00
_cell.angle_beta   90.00
_cell.angle_gamma   90.00
#
_symmetry.space_group_name_H-M   'P 1'
#
loop_
_entity.id
_entity.type
_entity.pdbx_description
1 polymer ?
#
loop_
_entity_poly.entity_id
_entity_poly.type
_entity_poly.pdbx_seq_one_letter_code
_entity_poly.pdbx_strand_id
1 'polypeptide(L)'
;MLAAPVLAGFGPDGIITAAGQALDIFDFERAARKVLPPAHFGYLATGVDGDETLHANRAGFANYKLRVRRMVDLSQIDMSVNLFGTSW
;
A
#
# COMPACT_ATOMS: atom_id res chain seq x y z
N MET A 1 -11.99 -28.49 10.67
CA MET A 1 -12.50 -27.12 10.40
C MET A 1 -11.31 -26.17 10.41
N LEU A 2 -10.79 -25.86 9.24
CA LEU A 2 -9.66 -24.94 9.06
C LEU A 2 -10.24 -23.54 8.85
N ALA A 3 -10.25 -22.72 9.90
CA ALA A 3 -10.49 -21.31 9.75
C ALA A 3 -9.34 -20.73 8.91
N ALA A 4 -9.65 -20.06 7.82
CA ALA A 4 -8.67 -19.46 6.96
C ALA A 4 -7.84 -18.43 7.77
N PRO A 5 -6.51 -18.61 7.91
CA PRO A 5 -5.68 -17.73 8.72
C PRO A 5 -5.55 -16.31 8.16
N VAL A 6 -6.00 -16.09 6.92
CA VAL A 6 -5.89 -14.79 6.23
C VAL A 6 -6.90 -13.75 6.73
N LEU A 7 -7.99 -14.15 7.36
CA LEU A 7 -9.02 -13.22 7.84
C LEU A 7 -8.89 -12.87 9.34
N ALA A 8 -8.01 -13.52 10.08
CA ALA A 8 -7.84 -13.28 11.51
C ALA A 8 -7.23 -11.91 11.87
N GLY A 9 -6.80 -11.14 10.87
CA GLY A 9 -6.17 -9.85 11.05
C GLY A 9 -7.03 -8.62 10.76
N PHE A 10 -8.20 -8.81 10.17
CA PHE A 10 -9.09 -7.71 9.84
C PHE A 10 -10.18 -7.56 10.88
N GLY A 11 -10.59 -6.32 11.17
CA GLY A 11 -11.78 -6.06 11.94
C GLY A 11 -13.04 -6.60 11.23
N PRO A 12 -14.20 -6.59 11.92
CA PRO A 12 -15.46 -7.13 11.38
C PRO A 12 -15.92 -6.41 10.09
N ASP A 13 -15.42 -5.24 9.83
CA ASP A 13 -15.65 -4.42 8.63
C ASP A 13 -14.60 -4.61 7.53
N GLY A 14 -13.68 -5.57 7.68
CA GLY A 14 -12.61 -5.83 6.74
C GLY A 14 -11.51 -4.76 6.72
N ILE A 15 -11.46 -3.90 7.74
CA ILE A 15 -10.44 -2.85 7.87
C ILE A 15 -9.32 -3.36 8.79
N ILE A 16 -8.06 -3.06 8.41
CA ILE A 16 -6.89 -3.42 9.23
C ILE A 16 -6.94 -2.73 10.58
N THR A 17 -6.48 -3.42 11.61
CA THR A 17 -6.36 -2.92 12.99
C THR A 17 -4.91 -2.73 13.43
N ALA A 18 -3.96 -3.29 12.67
CA ALA A 18 -2.53 -3.13 12.88
C ALA A 18 -1.80 -3.04 11.54
N ALA A 19 -0.70 -2.30 11.50
CA ALA A 19 0.06 -2.06 10.26
C ALA A 19 0.54 -3.35 9.56
N GLY A 20 0.93 -4.37 10.33
CA GLY A 20 1.39 -5.65 9.78
C GLY A 20 0.32 -6.49 9.07
N GLN A 21 -0.95 -6.07 9.13
CA GLN A 21 -2.07 -6.72 8.44
C GLN A 21 -2.32 -6.18 7.04
N ALA A 22 -1.71 -5.02 6.72
CA ALA A 22 -1.89 -4.40 5.42
C ALA A 22 -1.30 -5.27 4.31
N LEU A 23 -2.07 -5.52 3.27
CA LEU A 23 -1.64 -6.21 2.05
C LEU A 23 -1.10 -5.21 1.03
N ASP A 24 -1.63 -4.00 1.06
CA ASP A 24 -1.18 -2.90 0.21
C ASP A 24 -1.35 -1.54 0.92
N ILE A 25 -0.89 -0.49 0.27
CA ILE A 25 -0.93 0.87 0.83
C ILE A 25 -2.37 1.41 0.97
N PHE A 26 -3.32 0.89 0.19
CA PHE A 26 -4.72 1.37 0.22
C PHE A 26 -5.49 0.86 1.44
N ASP A 27 -5.00 -0.19 2.10
CA ASP A 27 -5.54 -0.64 3.37
C ASP A 27 -5.38 0.43 4.45
N PHE A 28 -4.27 1.18 4.42
CA PHE A 28 -4.05 2.31 5.32
C PHE A 28 -5.03 3.47 5.08
N GLU A 29 -5.40 3.74 3.83
CA GLU A 29 -6.38 4.77 3.52
C GLU A 29 -7.74 4.46 4.17
N ARG A 30 -8.21 3.21 4.07
CA ARG A 30 -9.46 2.77 4.70
C ARG A 30 -9.41 2.89 6.22
N ALA A 31 -8.29 2.50 6.82
CA ALA A 31 -8.09 2.62 8.26
C ALA A 31 -8.02 4.10 8.70
N ALA A 32 -7.30 4.93 7.97
CA ALA A 32 -7.19 6.37 8.23
C ALA A 32 -8.56 7.08 8.16
N ARG A 33 -9.37 6.75 7.17
CA ARG A 33 -10.74 7.27 7.03
C ARG A 33 -11.61 7.00 8.27
N LYS A 34 -11.40 5.85 8.91
CA LYS A 34 -12.16 5.45 10.10
C LYS A 34 -11.68 6.15 11.38
N VAL A 35 -10.38 6.40 11.47
CA VAL A 35 -9.73 6.87 12.70
C VAL A 35 -9.58 8.38 12.74
N LEU A 36 -9.28 9.02 11.61
CA LEU A 36 -9.05 10.46 11.55
C LEU A 36 -10.35 11.25 11.60
N PRO A 37 -10.33 12.44 12.25
CA PRO A 37 -11.44 13.38 12.14
C PRO A 37 -11.73 13.70 10.66
N PRO A 38 -13.02 13.83 10.27
CA PRO A 38 -13.41 14.03 8.86
C PRO A 38 -12.69 15.20 8.16
N ALA A 39 -12.48 16.31 8.86
CA ALA A 39 -11.78 17.47 8.29
C ALA A 39 -10.30 17.16 7.98
N HIS A 40 -9.62 16.44 8.86
CA HIS A 40 -8.22 16.04 8.64
C HIS A 40 -8.11 15.03 7.52
N PHE A 41 -9.00 14.05 7.50
CA PHE A 41 -9.02 13.07 6.42
C PHE A 41 -9.33 13.73 5.08
N GLY A 42 -10.31 14.64 5.03
CA GLY A 42 -10.65 15.38 3.82
C GLY A 42 -9.45 16.18 3.27
N TYR A 43 -8.71 16.86 4.11
CA TYR A 43 -7.50 17.58 3.71
C TYR A 43 -6.44 16.67 3.07
N LEU A 44 -6.25 15.46 3.61
CA LEU A 44 -5.27 14.49 3.09
C LEU A 44 -5.72 13.78 1.81
N ALA A 45 -7.03 13.56 1.66
CA ALA A 45 -7.59 12.69 0.65
C ALA A 45 -8.07 13.42 -0.61
N THR A 46 -8.12 14.76 -0.58
CA THR A 46 -8.60 15.56 -1.71
C THR A 46 -7.46 16.35 -2.35
N GLY A 47 -7.57 16.56 -3.66
CA GLY A 47 -6.71 17.46 -4.43
C GLY A 47 -7.35 18.83 -4.59
N VAL A 48 -6.94 19.55 -5.63
CA VAL A 48 -7.45 20.87 -6.01
C VAL A 48 -8.31 20.74 -7.27
N ASP A 49 -9.34 21.57 -7.36
CA ASP A 49 -10.30 21.58 -8.47
C ASP A 49 -10.97 20.20 -8.68
N GLY A 50 -10.79 19.60 -9.85
CA GLY A 50 -11.36 18.30 -10.22
C GLY A 50 -10.52 17.09 -9.81
N ASP A 51 -9.55 17.22 -8.91
CA ASP A 51 -8.66 16.14 -8.46
C ASP A 51 -7.80 15.52 -9.59
N GLU A 52 -7.61 16.23 -10.70
CA GLU A 52 -6.92 15.69 -11.88
C GLU A 52 -5.48 15.24 -11.56
N THR A 53 -4.72 16.09 -10.86
CA THR A 53 -3.34 15.75 -10.47
C THR A 53 -3.30 14.61 -9.45
N LEU A 54 -4.25 14.59 -8.52
CA LEU A 54 -4.38 13.50 -7.54
C LEU A 54 -4.59 12.15 -8.24
N HIS A 55 -5.50 12.10 -9.22
CA HIS A 55 -5.76 10.90 -10.01
C HIS A 55 -4.55 10.53 -10.90
N ALA A 56 -3.90 11.51 -11.52
CA ALA A 56 -2.74 11.30 -12.38
C ALA A 56 -1.53 10.75 -11.58
N ASN A 57 -1.33 11.20 -10.36
CA ASN A 57 -0.27 10.67 -9.48
C ASN A 57 -0.40 9.17 -9.25
N ARG A 58 -1.62 8.66 -9.10
CA ARG A 58 -1.89 7.23 -8.98
C ARG A 58 -1.80 6.51 -10.31
N ALA A 59 -2.45 7.04 -11.33
CA ALA A 59 -2.51 6.44 -12.67
C ALA A 59 -1.13 6.33 -13.32
N GLY A 60 -0.22 7.26 -13.00
CA GLY A 60 1.15 7.27 -13.52
C GLY A 60 1.92 5.99 -13.23
N PHE A 61 1.69 5.34 -12.09
CA PHE A 61 2.33 4.06 -11.77
C PHE A 61 1.94 2.93 -12.73
N ALA A 62 0.78 3.00 -13.35
CA ALA A 62 0.34 1.99 -14.32
C ALA A 62 1.20 1.95 -15.60
N ASN A 63 1.96 3.02 -15.88
CA ASN A 63 2.89 3.09 -17.01
C ASN A 63 4.16 2.26 -16.79
N TYR A 64 4.44 1.87 -15.56
CA TYR A 64 5.60 1.08 -15.18
C TYR A 64 5.17 -0.33 -14.83
N LYS A 65 5.82 -1.32 -15.43
CA LYS A 65 5.51 -2.73 -15.22
C LYS A 65 6.73 -3.45 -14.64
N LEU A 66 6.51 -4.26 -13.63
CA LEU A 66 7.53 -5.16 -13.11
C LEU A 66 7.63 -6.38 -14.03
N ARG A 67 8.83 -6.64 -14.55
CA ARG A 67 9.09 -7.85 -15.29
C ARG A 67 9.37 -9.00 -14.31
N VAL A 68 8.35 -9.81 -14.07
CA VAL A 68 8.45 -10.94 -13.16
C VAL A 68 9.36 -12.01 -13.78
N ARG A 69 10.38 -12.43 -13.02
CA ARG A 69 11.18 -13.61 -13.33
C ARG A 69 10.58 -14.79 -12.59
N ARG A 70 10.38 -15.89 -13.29
CA ARG A 70 9.84 -17.13 -12.72
C ARG A 70 10.94 -18.18 -12.62
N MET A 71 10.77 -19.11 -11.66
CA MET A 71 11.69 -20.25 -11.46
C MET A 71 13.14 -19.81 -11.19
N VAL A 72 13.30 -18.75 -10.40
CA VAL A 72 14.60 -18.26 -9.94
C VAL A 72 14.78 -18.71 -8.50
N ASP A 73 16.01 -19.13 -8.13
CA ASP A 73 16.35 -19.43 -6.77
C ASP A 73 16.25 -18.16 -5.89
N LEU A 74 15.44 -18.23 -4.84
CA LEU A 74 15.20 -17.16 -3.88
C LEU A 74 15.81 -17.47 -2.50
N SER A 75 16.70 -18.45 -2.40
CA SER A 75 17.34 -18.80 -1.14
C SER A 75 18.20 -17.66 -0.56
N GLN A 76 18.66 -16.77 -1.43
CA GLN A 76 19.36 -15.55 -1.03
C GLN A 76 18.81 -14.38 -1.86
N ILE A 77 18.22 -13.40 -1.17
CA ILE A 77 17.67 -12.20 -1.80
C ILE A 77 18.52 -11.03 -1.38
N ASP A 78 19.19 -10.40 -2.34
CA ASP A 78 19.88 -9.12 -2.14
C ASP A 78 18.93 -7.99 -2.49
N MET A 79 18.53 -7.21 -1.50
CA MET A 79 17.67 -6.04 -1.63
C MET A 79 18.46 -4.73 -1.58
N SER A 80 19.79 -4.80 -1.55
CA SER A 80 20.64 -3.62 -1.51
C SER A 80 20.54 -2.82 -2.81
N VAL A 81 20.66 -1.52 -2.71
CA VAL A 81 20.68 -0.61 -3.84
C VAL A 81 21.79 0.43 -3.65
N ASN A 82 22.52 0.71 -4.72
CA ASN A 82 23.51 1.77 -4.71
C ASN A 82 22.88 3.09 -5.13
N LEU A 83 22.77 4.02 -4.19
CA LEU A 83 22.28 5.36 -4.42
C LEU A 83 23.35 6.37 -3.98
N PHE A 84 23.67 7.30 -4.87
CA PHE A 84 24.65 8.38 -4.60
C PHE A 84 26.00 7.89 -4.07
N GLY A 85 26.46 6.73 -4.54
CA GLY A 85 27.73 6.15 -4.12
C GLY A 85 27.72 5.41 -2.79
N THR A 86 26.55 5.22 -2.18
CA THR A 86 26.38 4.48 -0.93
C THR A 86 25.41 3.30 -1.15
N SER A 87 25.73 2.14 -0.57
CA SER A 87 24.86 0.98 -0.55
C SER A 87 23.84 1.13 0.58
N TRP A 88 22.57 0.90 0.25
CA TRP A 88 21.44 0.95 1.19
C TRP A 88 20.79 -0.41 1.33
#